data_4b2bc850622852f2dbb2030f12665bb3
#
_entry.id   4b2bc850622852f2dbb2030f12665bb3
#
_cell.length_a   1.000
_cell.length_b   1.000
_cell.length_c   1.000
_cell.angle_alpha   90.00
_cell.angle_beta   90.00
_cell.angle_gamma   90.00
#
_symmetry.space_group_name_H-M   'P 1'
#
loop_
_entity.id
_entity.type
_entity.pdbx_description
1 polymer ?
#
loop_
_entity_poly.entity_id
_entity_poly.type
_entity_poly.pdbx_seq_one_letter_code
_entity_poly.pdbx_strand_id
1 'polypeptide(L)'
;MVIFFFLDEPVAFPDDAFLALVPVQALPAEPGEDGTVVLIRPKILSPRWGWLVRLMAKPVYRVRLDALGTLTWNQCDGLRTVAQVAEAVAAAHPGEDHPVGRTALFLRELALGGFIHWASPKPRAGD
;
A
#
# COMPACT_ATOMS: atom_id res chain seq x y z
N MET A 1 -12.73 9.78 -23.07
CA MET A 1 -12.42 9.11 -22.91
C MET A 1 -12.12 8.63 -22.73
N VAL A 2 -11.95 8.80 -23.04
CA VAL A 2 -11.49 8.00 -22.80
C VAL A 2 -11.15 7.53 -22.62
N ILE A 3 -11.03 7.67 -22.63
CA ILE A 3 -10.52 6.98 -22.50
C ILE A 3 -10.41 6.24 -22.66
N PHE A 4 -10.28 6.33 -22.87
CA PHE A 4 -10.00 5.36 -23.07
C PHE A 4 -9.85 4.78 -23.59
N PHE A 5 -9.62 4.97 -24.05
CA PHE A 5 -9.27 4.20 -24.56
C PHE A 5 -8.75 3.84 -24.82
N PHE A 6 -8.53 4.01 -24.78
CA PHE A 6 -7.92 3.37 -25.13
C PHE A 6 -7.67 2.70 -25.30
N LEU A 7 -7.67 2.68 -25.42
CA LEU A 7 -7.46 2.12 -25.75
C LEU A 7 -7.44 1.13 -26.16
N ASP A 8 -7.30 1.11 -26.23
CA ASP A 8 -7.11 0.19 -27.22
C ASP A 8 -6.53 -1.08 -26.80
N GLU A 9 -5.31 -1.10 -26.31
CA GLU A 9 -4.71 -2.26 -25.75
C GLU A 9 -4.79 -2.13 -24.27
N PRO A 10 -5.49 -3.01 -23.59
CA PRO A 10 -5.53 -2.95 -22.16
C PRO A 10 -4.13 -3.12 -21.62
N VAL A 11 -3.68 -2.17 -20.85
CA VAL A 11 -2.44 -2.30 -20.12
C VAL A 11 -2.64 -3.39 -19.10
N ALA A 12 -1.87 -4.46 -19.20
CA ALA A 12 -1.98 -5.54 -18.24
C ALA A 12 -1.51 -5.03 -16.88
N PHE A 13 -2.36 -5.12 -15.91
CA PHE A 13 -2.00 -4.74 -14.55
C PHE A 13 -2.32 -5.89 -13.62
N PRO A 14 -1.38 -6.26 -12.73
CA PRO A 14 -0.03 -5.68 -12.65
C PRO A 14 0.89 -6.21 -13.74
N ASP A 15 1.79 -5.36 -14.22
CA ASP A 15 2.82 -5.80 -15.16
C ASP A 15 4.07 -6.23 -14.38
N ASP A 16 5.07 -6.72 -15.11
CA ASP A 16 6.27 -7.23 -14.46
C ASP A 16 7.01 -6.14 -13.69
N ALA A 17 7.01 -4.93 -14.22
CA ALA A 17 7.67 -3.82 -13.53
C ALA A 17 7.01 -3.54 -12.18
N PHE A 18 5.69 -3.54 -12.13
CA PHE A 18 4.99 -3.32 -10.87
C PHE A 18 5.23 -4.45 -9.88
N LEU A 19 5.22 -5.70 -10.38
CA LEU A 19 5.43 -6.86 -9.52
C LEU A 19 6.83 -6.90 -8.91
N ALA A 20 7.78 -6.22 -9.53
CA ALA A 20 9.15 -6.15 -9.02
C ALA A 20 9.37 -5.04 -8.00
N LEU A 21 8.40 -4.15 -7.83
CA LEU A 21 8.52 -3.09 -6.84
C LEU A 21 8.51 -3.67 -5.42
N VAL A 22 9.15 -2.95 -4.51
CA VAL A 22 9.27 -3.40 -3.12
C VAL A 22 8.55 -2.40 -2.23
N PRO A 23 7.42 -2.78 -1.63
CA PRO A 23 6.67 -1.86 -0.79
C PRO A 23 7.26 -1.77 0.61
N VAL A 24 7.21 -0.56 1.17
CA VAL A 24 7.71 -0.27 2.51
C VAL A 24 6.64 0.53 3.25
N GLN A 25 6.35 0.15 4.47
CA GLN A 25 5.43 0.92 5.30
C GLN A 25 5.97 2.33 5.49
N ALA A 26 5.14 3.32 5.21
CA ALA A 26 5.55 4.72 5.25
C ALA A 26 4.90 5.49 6.39
N LEU A 27 3.81 4.98 6.95
CA LEU A 27 3.09 5.65 8.02
C LEU A 27 2.93 4.69 9.19
N PRO A 28 2.74 5.23 10.39
CA PRO A 28 2.56 4.37 11.56
C PRO A 28 1.24 3.61 11.51
N ALA A 29 1.21 2.52 12.25
CA ALA A 29 0.03 1.70 12.39
C ALA A 29 -0.07 1.28 13.84
N GLU A 30 -1.27 0.99 14.28
CA GLU A 30 -1.46 0.47 15.63
C GLU A 30 -2.35 -0.76 15.56
N PRO A 31 -2.27 -1.62 16.58
CA PRO A 31 -3.11 -2.81 16.59
C PRO A 31 -4.58 -2.41 16.75
N GLY A 32 -5.42 -3.05 15.96
CA GLY A 32 -6.85 -2.93 16.09
C GLY A 32 -7.40 -4.11 16.85
N GLU A 33 -8.73 -4.20 16.87
CA GLU A 33 -9.39 -5.35 17.46
C GLU A 33 -9.18 -6.56 16.56
N ASP A 34 -9.26 -7.74 17.14
CA ASP A 34 -9.20 -9.00 16.40
C ASP A 34 -7.90 -9.21 15.63
N GLY A 35 -6.82 -8.59 16.09
CA GLY A 35 -5.53 -8.79 15.44
C GLY A 35 -5.36 -8.05 14.13
N THR A 36 -6.32 -7.19 13.78
CA THR A 36 -6.18 -6.37 12.58
C THR A 36 -5.33 -5.14 12.88
N VAL A 37 -5.06 -4.37 11.83
CA VAL A 37 -4.21 -3.18 11.92
C VAL A 37 -5.01 -1.96 11.56
N VAL A 38 -4.75 -0.88 12.27
CA VAL A 38 -5.33 0.43 11.97
C VAL A 38 -4.19 1.34 11.51
N LEU A 39 -4.27 1.79 10.26
CA LEU A 39 -3.28 2.70 9.72
C LEU A 39 -3.59 4.12 10.17
N ILE A 40 -2.56 4.87 10.49
CA ILE A 40 -2.73 6.22 10.99
C ILE A 40 -2.12 7.19 9.99
N ARG A 41 -2.95 8.07 9.48
CA ARG A 41 -2.51 9.08 8.54
C ARG A 41 -2.77 10.45 9.14
N PRO A 42 -1.73 11.26 9.35
CA PRO A 42 -1.96 12.61 9.86
C PRO A 42 -2.74 13.43 8.84
N LYS A 43 -3.58 14.31 9.32
CA LYS A 43 -4.23 15.29 8.47
C LYS A 43 -3.17 16.31 8.12
N ILE A 44 -2.59 16.16 6.93
CA ILE A 44 -1.49 17.01 6.53
C ILE A 44 -2.04 18.25 5.85
N LEU A 45 -1.88 19.37 6.53
CA LEU A 45 -2.01 20.67 5.91
C LEU A 45 -0.60 21.15 5.66
N SER A 46 -0.45 22.16 4.82
CA SER A 46 0.88 22.70 4.58
C SER A 46 1.48 23.13 5.92
N PRO A 47 2.81 23.24 6.02
CA PRO A 47 3.42 23.65 7.30
C PRO A 47 2.87 24.95 7.85
N ARG A 48 2.37 25.82 6.98
CA ARG A 48 1.73 27.07 7.40
C ARG A 48 0.51 26.84 8.27
N TRP A 49 -0.14 25.69 8.08
CA TRP A 49 -1.39 25.39 8.78
C TRP A 49 -1.19 24.38 9.89
N GLY A 50 0.05 24.09 10.23
CA GLY A 50 0.33 23.12 11.29
C GLY A 50 -0.33 23.48 12.61
N TRP A 51 -0.38 24.79 12.94
CA TRP A 51 -1.03 25.23 14.16
C TRP A 51 -2.52 24.89 14.15
N LEU A 52 -3.15 24.99 12.97
CA LEU A 52 -4.57 24.68 12.85
C LEU A 52 -4.82 23.20 13.04
N VAL A 53 -3.95 22.35 12.50
CA VAL A 53 -4.06 20.91 12.67
C VAL A 53 -4.02 20.53 14.14
N ARG A 54 -3.16 21.20 14.91
CA ARG A 54 -3.04 20.94 16.34
C ARG A 54 -4.30 21.27 17.12
N LEU A 55 -5.09 22.20 16.60
CA LEU A 55 -6.34 22.60 17.26
C LEU A 55 -7.48 21.67 16.94
N MET A 56 -7.32 20.80 15.96
CA MET A 56 -8.38 19.86 15.61
C MET A 56 -8.47 18.75 16.63
N ALA A 57 -9.69 18.33 16.93
CA ALA A 57 -9.92 17.31 17.93
C ALA A 57 -9.32 15.97 17.51
N LYS A 58 -9.32 15.69 16.21
CA LYS A 58 -8.75 14.45 15.69
C LYS A 58 -7.86 14.79 14.51
N PRO A 59 -6.58 15.09 14.76
CA PRO A 59 -5.69 15.51 13.69
C PRO A 59 -5.15 14.36 12.84
N VAL A 60 -5.77 13.19 12.89
CA VAL A 60 -5.34 12.02 12.13
C VAL A 60 -6.54 11.34 11.52
N TYR A 61 -6.31 10.66 10.41
CA TYR A 61 -7.26 9.71 9.86
C TYR A 61 -6.85 8.31 10.29
N ARG A 62 -7.84 7.50 10.64
CA ARG A 62 -7.60 6.11 10.99
C ARG A 62 -8.25 5.23 9.94
N VAL A 63 -7.47 4.35 9.35
CA VAL A 63 -7.96 3.44 8.32
C VAL A 63 -7.83 2.03 8.86
N ARG A 64 -8.96 1.40 9.11
CA ARG A 64 -8.98 0.04 9.64
C ARG A 64 -8.86 -0.94 8.49
N LEU A 65 -7.92 -1.85 8.58
CA LEU A 65 -7.74 -2.89 7.58
C LEU A 65 -8.46 -4.15 8.05
N ASP A 66 -8.99 -4.90 7.09
CA ASP A 66 -9.54 -6.21 7.40
C ASP A 66 -8.40 -7.22 7.51
N ALA A 67 -8.76 -8.49 7.68
CA ALA A 67 -7.76 -9.54 7.85
C ALA A 67 -6.82 -9.63 6.66
N LEU A 68 -7.38 -9.55 5.46
CA LEU A 68 -6.57 -9.66 4.25
C LEU A 68 -5.68 -8.44 4.07
N GLY A 69 -6.23 -7.25 4.33
CA GLY A 69 -5.45 -6.02 4.27
C GLY A 69 -4.35 -5.99 5.31
N THR A 70 -4.64 -6.48 6.51
CA THR A 70 -3.65 -6.57 7.58
C THR A 70 -2.50 -7.48 7.19
N LEU A 71 -2.80 -8.64 6.61
CA LEU A 71 -1.77 -9.56 6.16
C LEU A 71 -0.89 -8.89 5.11
N THR A 72 -1.52 -8.23 4.14
CA THR A 72 -0.79 -7.55 3.08
C THR A 72 0.11 -6.46 3.65
N TRP A 73 -0.43 -5.65 4.56
CA TRP A 73 0.33 -4.59 5.21
C TRP A 73 1.57 -5.12 5.92
N ASN A 74 1.40 -6.23 6.64
CA ASN A 74 2.50 -6.80 7.40
C ASN A 74 3.61 -7.34 6.51
N GLN A 75 3.33 -7.60 5.25
CA GLN A 75 4.35 -8.05 4.30
C GLN A 75 5.13 -6.90 3.69
N CYS A 76 4.72 -5.66 3.93
CA CYS A 76 5.35 -4.48 3.35
C CYS A 76 6.55 -4.05 4.20
N ASP A 77 7.59 -4.84 4.20
CA ASP A 77 8.74 -4.68 5.08
C ASP A 77 9.98 -4.12 4.36
N GLY A 78 9.86 -3.78 3.09
CA GLY A 78 11.00 -3.30 2.33
C GLY A 78 11.92 -4.40 1.83
N LEU A 79 11.55 -5.66 2.04
CA LEU A 79 12.38 -6.80 1.64
C LEU A 79 11.69 -7.69 0.61
N ARG A 80 10.38 -7.59 0.49
CA ARG A 80 9.60 -8.42 -0.42
C ARG A 80 9.09 -7.60 -1.58
N THR A 81 9.10 -8.19 -2.76
CA THR A 81 8.49 -7.56 -3.93
C THR A 81 6.97 -7.71 -3.86
N VAL A 82 6.28 -6.93 -4.69
CA VAL A 82 4.82 -7.08 -4.81
C VAL A 82 4.44 -8.52 -5.13
N ALA A 83 5.20 -9.17 -6.03
CA ALA A 83 4.93 -10.56 -6.37
C ALA A 83 5.03 -11.47 -5.15
N GLN A 84 6.03 -11.25 -4.32
CA GLN A 84 6.20 -12.07 -3.11
C GLN A 84 5.12 -11.80 -2.09
N VAL A 85 4.71 -10.54 -1.95
CA VAL A 85 3.57 -10.21 -1.08
C VAL A 85 2.31 -10.92 -1.56
N ALA A 86 2.08 -10.89 -2.87
CA ALA A 86 0.90 -11.55 -3.45
C ALA A 86 0.93 -13.06 -3.22
N GLU A 87 2.12 -13.67 -3.32
CA GLU A 87 2.25 -15.09 -3.04
C GLU A 87 1.89 -15.42 -1.60
N ALA A 88 2.34 -14.60 -0.66
CA ALA A 88 2.02 -14.80 0.75
C ALA A 88 0.52 -14.70 1.00
N VAL A 89 -0.12 -13.72 0.36
CA VAL A 89 -1.56 -13.55 0.48
C VAL A 89 -2.31 -14.76 -0.11
N ALA A 90 -1.87 -15.21 -1.27
CA ALA A 90 -2.51 -16.36 -1.92
C ALA A 90 -2.38 -17.62 -1.08
N ALA A 91 -1.22 -17.81 -0.45
CA ALA A 91 -0.99 -18.98 0.39
C ALA A 91 -1.86 -18.96 1.63
N ALA A 92 -2.08 -17.78 2.20
CA ALA A 92 -2.89 -17.66 3.42
C ALA A 92 -4.39 -17.70 3.14
N HIS A 93 -4.80 -17.34 1.93
CA HIS A 93 -6.21 -17.28 1.56
C HIS A 93 -6.43 -17.97 0.21
N PRO A 94 -6.33 -19.31 0.19
CA PRO A 94 -6.36 -20.03 -1.10
C PRO A 94 -7.69 -19.96 -1.82
N GLY A 95 -8.75 -19.53 -1.15
CA GLY A 95 -10.04 -19.37 -1.81
C GLY A 95 -10.25 -18.03 -2.50
N GLU A 96 -9.27 -17.13 -2.42
CA GLU A 96 -9.41 -15.81 -3.01
C GLU A 96 -9.30 -15.87 -4.53
N ASP A 97 -10.16 -15.12 -5.21
CA ASP A 97 -10.12 -14.96 -6.64
C ASP A 97 -9.04 -13.96 -7.02
N HIS A 98 -8.24 -14.29 -8.03
CA HIS A 98 -7.26 -13.36 -8.58
C HIS A 98 -6.41 -12.69 -7.51
N PRO A 99 -5.74 -13.46 -6.64
CA PRO A 99 -5.05 -12.88 -5.50
C PRO A 99 -3.93 -11.92 -5.90
N VAL A 100 -3.22 -12.20 -6.99
CA VAL A 100 -2.12 -11.33 -7.42
C VAL A 100 -2.66 -9.97 -7.84
N GLY A 101 -3.70 -9.96 -8.66
CA GLY A 101 -4.28 -8.71 -9.12
C GLY A 101 -4.88 -7.89 -7.99
N ARG A 102 -5.57 -8.55 -7.08
CA ARG A 102 -6.20 -7.86 -5.95
C ARG A 102 -5.17 -7.29 -4.98
N THR A 103 -4.13 -8.04 -4.71
CA THR A 103 -3.05 -7.58 -3.86
C THR A 103 -2.34 -6.38 -4.49
N ALA A 104 -2.08 -6.46 -5.79
CA ALA A 104 -1.42 -5.36 -6.49
C ALA A 104 -2.28 -4.10 -6.47
N LEU A 105 -3.58 -4.23 -6.69
CA LEU A 105 -4.48 -3.08 -6.61
C LEU A 105 -4.50 -2.47 -5.23
N PHE A 106 -4.56 -3.29 -4.20
CA PHE A 106 -4.55 -2.80 -2.83
C PHE A 106 -3.25 -2.05 -2.52
N LEU A 107 -2.12 -2.60 -2.94
CA LEU A 107 -0.84 -1.94 -2.71
C LEU A 107 -0.74 -0.62 -3.48
N ARG A 108 -1.29 -0.58 -4.70
CA ARG A 108 -1.34 0.67 -5.44
C ARG A 108 -2.14 1.72 -4.70
N GLU A 109 -3.29 1.32 -4.15
CA GLU A 109 -4.13 2.26 -3.40
C GLU A 109 -3.41 2.74 -2.14
N LEU A 110 -2.71 1.85 -1.45
CA LEU A 110 -1.92 2.27 -0.29
C LEU A 110 -0.82 3.27 -0.68
N ALA A 111 -0.18 3.04 -1.82
CA ALA A 111 0.86 3.95 -2.28
C ALA A 111 0.28 5.31 -2.65
N LEU A 112 -0.87 5.32 -3.33
CA LEU A 112 -1.53 6.56 -3.70
C LEU A 112 -1.96 7.36 -2.47
N GLY A 113 -2.34 6.67 -1.42
CA GLY A 113 -2.72 7.30 -0.16
C GLY A 113 -1.55 7.69 0.72
N GLY A 114 -0.33 7.34 0.34
CA GLY A 114 0.85 7.67 1.13
C GLY A 114 1.11 6.73 2.29
N PHE A 115 0.39 5.62 2.38
CA PHE A 115 0.58 4.67 3.48
C PHE A 115 1.80 3.80 3.30
N ILE A 116 2.18 3.55 2.05
CA ILE A 116 3.42 2.87 1.72
C ILE A 116 4.16 3.69 0.67
N HIS A 117 5.45 3.42 0.55
CA HIS A 117 6.23 3.93 -0.58
C HIS A 117 7.03 2.76 -1.14
N TRP A 118 7.57 2.98 -2.32
CA TRP A 118 8.38 1.95 -2.97
C TRP A 118 9.82 2.15 -2.56
N ALA A 119 10.48 1.07 -2.14
CA ALA A 119 11.87 1.15 -1.76
C ALA A 119 12.70 1.59 -2.95
N SER A 120 13.62 2.50 -2.70
CA SER A 120 14.54 2.92 -3.74
C SER A 120 15.44 1.75 -4.09
N PRO A 121 15.82 1.60 -5.37
CA PRO A 121 16.77 0.56 -5.71
C PRO A 121 18.05 0.77 -4.93
N LYS A 122 18.56 -0.32 -4.37
CA LYS A 122 19.82 -0.24 -3.64
C LYS A 122 20.91 0.10 -4.62
N PRO A 123 21.78 1.08 -4.32
CA PRO A 123 22.89 1.32 -5.23
C PRO A 123 23.75 0.07 -5.30
N ARG A 124 24.20 -0.26 -6.49
CA ARG A 124 25.11 -1.37 -6.64
C ARG A 124 26.46 -1.00 -6.07
N ALA A 125 27.20 -2.02 -5.70
CA ALA A 125 28.56 -1.79 -5.24
C ALA A 125 29.30 -1.03 -6.33
N GLY A 126 29.87 0.10 -6.00
CA GLY A 126 30.57 0.94 -6.93
C GLY A 126 29.73 2.03 -7.58
N ASP A 127 28.45 2.04 -7.33
CA ASP A 127 27.58 3.11 -7.84
C ASP A 127 27.69 4.37 -7.00
#